data_a3f8727c886aa7222b8eb2f39c82b24d
#
_entry.id   a3f8727c886aa7222b8eb2f39c82b24d
#
_cell.length_a   1.000
_cell.length_b   1.000
_cell.length_c   1.000
_cell.angle_alpha   90.00
_cell.angle_beta   90.00
_cell.angle_gamma   90.00
#
_symmetry.space_group_name_H-M   'P 1'
#
loop_
_entity.id
_entity.type
_entity.pdbx_description
1 polymer ?
#
loop_
_entity_poly.entity_id
_entity_poly.type
_entity_poly.pdbx_seq_one_letter_code
_entity_poly.pdbx_strand_id
1 'polypeptide(L)'
;MKEERYFYVPDAASTNELPAEEATHALRVLRLQNGDDMYLMDGRGNFYHAEVSLATHKKCLYTIKENLPQQKTWRGHIHLAIAPTKNIDRMEWLAEKATEIGFDELSFLHCSFSERKVLRADRIEKIVVSAAKQSRKPWMPQANALESFKNFITRPREGRKFIAHCYEEIEKKDFFNEIMGDQKNEQITVLVGPEGDFSIDEVRLAMAQGYESISLGESRLRTETAGLMAVTMAQISLRL
;
A
#
# COMPACT_ATOMS: atom_id res chain seq x y z
N MET A 1 -13.57 -8.41 -26.51
CA MET A 1 -12.44 -8.99 -25.76
C MET A 1 -13.00 -9.58 -24.46
N LYS A 2 -12.72 -10.86 -24.15
CA LYS A 2 -13.02 -11.39 -22.81
C LYS A 2 -12.17 -10.59 -21.81
N GLU A 3 -12.76 -10.07 -20.77
CA GLU A 3 -12.04 -9.36 -19.71
C GLU A 3 -11.11 -10.32 -18.99
N GLU A 4 -9.85 -9.96 -18.84
CA GLU A 4 -8.85 -10.75 -18.13
C GLU A 4 -9.17 -10.76 -16.64
N ARG A 5 -9.17 -11.95 -16.03
CA ARG A 5 -9.61 -12.19 -14.65
C ARG A 5 -8.42 -12.54 -13.79
N TYR A 6 -8.09 -11.67 -12.84
CA TYR A 6 -6.95 -11.80 -11.96
C TYR A 6 -7.34 -12.33 -10.58
N PHE A 7 -6.56 -13.30 -10.07
CA PHE A 7 -6.74 -13.92 -8.77
C PHE A 7 -5.45 -13.83 -7.97
N TYR A 8 -5.54 -13.49 -6.69
CA TYR A 8 -4.38 -13.44 -5.82
C TYR A 8 -4.07 -14.82 -5.23
N VAL A 9 -2.94 -15.38 -5.62
CA VAL A 9 -2.48 -16.71 -5.20
C VAL A 9 -1.00 -16.62 -4.85
N PRO A 10 -0.65 -16.31 -3.58
CA PRO A 10 0.75 -16.12 -3.17
C PRO A 10 1.68 -17.28 -3.52
N ASP A 11 1.16 -18.49 -3.49
CA ASP A 11 1.91 -19.73 -3.75
C ASP A 11 1.57 -20.37 -5.10
N ALA A 12 1.18 -19.54 -6.10
CA ALA A 12 0.71 -20.00 -7.41
C ALA A 12 1.64 -21.04 -8.06
N ALA A 13 2.97 -20.82 -7.98
CA ALA A 13 3.95 -21.71 -8.59
C ALA A 13 4.06 -23.10 -7.91
N SER A 14 3.60 -23.24 -6.67
CA SER A 14 3.75 -24.47 -5.86
C SER A 14 2.41 -25.17 -5.56
N THR A 15 1.28 -24.56 -5.94
CA THR A 15 -0.06 -25.11 -5.75
C THR A 15 -0.77 -25.22 -7.09
N ASN A 16 -1.90 -25.93 -7.09
CA ASN A 16 -2.77 -26.05 -8.25
C ASN A 16 -4.25 -25.79 -7.90
N GLU A 17 -4.51 -25.22 -6.72
CA GLU A 17 -5.87 -24.90 -6.21
C GLU A 17 -5.94 -23.43 -5.81
N LEU A 18 -7.00 -22.73 -6.23
CA LEU A 18 -7.25 -21.36 -5.78
C LEU A 18 -7.54 -21.33 -4.27
N PRO A 19 -7.06 -20.30 -3.54
CA PRO A 19 -7.52 -20.04 -2.17
C PRO A 19 -9.04 -19.97 -2.08
N ALA A 20 -9.61 -20.36 -0.95
CA ALA A 20 -11.06 -20.53 -0.79
C ALA A 20 -11.89 -19.28 -1.15
N GLU A 21 -11.41 -18.07 -0.79
CA GLU A 21 -12.06 -16.80 -1.15
C GLU A 21 -12.01 -16.58 -2.68
N GLU A 22 -10.86 -16.81 -3.30
CA GLU A 22 -10.67 -16.69 -4.75
C GLU A 22 -11.46 -17.74 -5.53
N ALA A 23 -11.51 -18.98 -5.04
CA ALA A 23 -12.34 -20.04 -5.64
C ALA A 23 -13.83 -19.69 -5.58
N THR A 24 -14.28 -19.14 -4.46
CA THR A 24 -15.67 -18.66 -4.33
C THR A 24 -15.97 -17.55 -5.35
N HIS A 25 -15.08 -16.60 -5.52
CA HIS A 25 -15.21 -15.52 -6.51
C HIS A 25 -15.23 -16.09 -7.93
N ALA A 26 -14.27 -16.95 -8.28
CA ALA A 26 -14.16 -17.59 -9.58
C ALA A 26 -15.44 -18.36 -9.98
N LEU A 27 -15.95 -19.18 -9.06
CA LEU A 27 -17.03 -20.12 -9.35
C LEU A 27 -18.42 -19.49 -9.24
N ARG A 28 -18.66 -18.64 -8.22
CA ARG A 28 -20.01 -18.10 -7.96
C ARG A 28 -20.27 -16.76 -8.63
N VAL A 29 -19.27 -15.90 -8.69
CA VAL A 29 -19.40 -14.55 -9.27
C VAL A 29 -19.07 -14.59 -10.76
N LEU A 30 -17.88 -15.07 -11.11
CA LEU A 30 -17.40 -15.09 -12.49
C LEU A 30 -17.84 -16.32 -13.27
N ARG A 31 -18.36 -17.37 -12.56
CA ARG A 31 -18.91 -18.61 -13.15
C ARG A 31 -17.94 -19.31 -14.11
N LEU A 32 -16.67 -19.36 -13.72
CA LEU A 32 -15.63 -20.07 -14.47
C LEU A 32 -15.92 -21.54 -14.58
N GLN A 33 -15.61 -22.11 -15.73
CA GLN A 33 -15.78 -23.51 -16.08
C GLN A 33 -14.44 -24.13 -16.47
N ASN A 34 -14.39 -25.45 -16.56
CA ASN A 34 -13.22 -26.17 -17.05
C ASN A 34 -12.81 -25.66 -18.45
N GLY A 35 -11.53 -25.38 -18.64
CA GLY A 35 -11.00 -24.82 -19.87
C GLY A 35 -11.04 -23.30 -19.98
N ASP A 36 -11.62 -22.57 -18.99
CA ASP A 36 -11.58 -21.10 -18.99
C ASP A 36 -10.17 -20.61 -18.60
N ASP A 37 -9.72 -19.55 -19.27
CA ASP A 37 -8.49 -18.83 -18.95
C ASP A 37 -8.64 -17.95 -17.73
N MET A 38 -7.56 -17.87 -16.95
CA MET A 38 -7.41 -16.94 -15.83
C MET A 38 -5.96 -16.49 -15.67
N TYR A 39 -5.76 -15.40 -14.93
CA TYR A 39 -4.45 -14.92 -14.54
C TYR A 39 -4.30 -15.01 -13.02
N LEU A 40 -3.18 -15.56 -12.56
CA LEU A 40 -2.83 -15.59 -11.14
C LEU A 40 -1.74 -14.57 -10.89
N MET A 41 -1.77 -13.94 -9.72
CA MET A 41 -0.75 -13.01 -9.27
C MET A 41 -0.22 -13.47 -7.91
N ASP A 42 1.11 -13.59 -7.78
CA ASP A 42 1.74 -14.03 -6.54
C ASP A 42 2.03 -12.89 -5.56
N GLY A 43 1.89 -11.62 -6.02
CA GLY A 43 2.24 -10.44 -5.24
C GLY A 43 3.74 -10.22 -5.06
N ARG A 44 4.58 -10.97 -5.79
CA ARG A 44 6.04 -10.94 -5.74
C ARG A 44 6.67 -10.63 -7.10
N GLY A 45 5.85 -10.13 -8.02
CA GLY A 45 6.29 -9.71 -9.35
C GLY A 45 6.01 -10.71 -10.45
N ASN A 46 5.22 -11.76 -10.22
CA ASN A 46 4.83 -12.66 -11.30
C ASN A 46 3.32 -12.66 -11.51
N PHE A 47 2.94 -12.68 -12.78
CA PHE A 47 1.66 -13.17 -13.23
C PHE A 47 1.83 -14.56 -13.83
N TYR A 48 0.80 -15.36 -13.75
CA TYR A 48 0.75 -16.67 -14.39
C TYR A 48 -0.52 -16.74 -15.23
N HIS A 49 -0.38 -17.01 -16.53
CA HIS A 49 -1.50 -17.43 -17.34
C HIS A 49 -1.81 -18.89 -16.99
N ALA A 50 -3.03 -19.15 -16.61
CA ALA A 50 -3.49 -20.47 -16.18
C ALA A 50 -4.86 -20.79 -16.80
N GLU A 51 -5.18 -22.08 -16.84
CA GLU A 51 -6.46 -22.61 -17.29
C GLU A 51 -7.13 -23.38 -16.14
N VAL A 52 -8.44 -23.21 -15.99
CA VAL A 52 -9.22 -24.01 -15.03
C VAL A 52 -9.20 -25.46 -15.45
N SER A 53 -8.54 -26.30 -14.66
CA SER A 53 -8.49 -27.76 -14.90
C SER A 53 -9.66 -28.50 -14.30
N LEU A 54 -10.21 -28.04 -13.17
CA LEU A 54 -11.40 -28.60 -12.52
C LEU A 54 -12.16 -27.53 -11.73
N ALA A 55 -13.40 -27.29 -12.09
CA ALA A 55 -14.35 -26.45 -11.36
C ALA A 55 -15.39 -27.33 -10.67
N THR A 56 -15.48 -27.24 -9.34
CA THR A 56 -16.51 -27.92 -8.53
C THR A 56 -17.29 -26.87 -7.70
N HIS A 57 -18.26 -27.31 -6.89
CA HIS A 57 -18.99 -26.36 -6.01
C HIS A 57 -18.14 -25.65 -4.95
N LYS A 58 -16.93 -26.19 -4.64
CA LYS A 58 -16.08 -25.69 -3.55
C LYS A 58 -14.63 -25.42 -3.96
N LYS A 59 -14.16 -26.06 -5.02
CA LYS A 59 -12.76 -26.02 -5.43
C LYS A 59 -12.62 -25.61 -6.87
N CYS A 60 -11.66 -24.75 -7.15
CA CYS A 60 -11.22 -24.39 -8.48
C CYS A 60 -9.75 -24.77 -8.62
N LEU A 61 -9.48 -25.82 -9.37
CA LEU A 61 -8.12 -26.23 -9.69
C LEU A 61 -7.68 -25.59 -11.00
N TYR A 62 -6.39 -25.35 -11.12
CA TYR A 62 -5.81 -24.74 -12.32
C TYR A 62 -4.54 -25.47 -12.77
N THR A 63 -4.18 -25.24 -14.02
CA THR A 63 -2.89 -25.60 -14.60
C THR A 63 -2.23 -24.36 -15.16
N ILE A 64 -1.02 -24.04 -14.69
CA ILE A 64 -0.24 -22.95 -15.23
C ILE A 64 0.22 -23.30 -16.65
N LYS A 65 -0.03 -22.40 -17.58
CA LYS A 65 0.39 -22.49 -19.00
C LYS A 65 1.68 -21.69 -19.22
N GLU A 66 1.79 -20.50 -18.57
CA GLU A 66 2.90 -19.59 -18.77
C GLU A 66 3.19 -18.78 -17.52
N ASN A 67 4.47 -18.57 -17.22
CA ASN A 67 4.92 -17.61 -16.22
C ASN A 67 5.28 -16.29 -16.89
N LEU A 68 4.71 -15.19 -16.39
CA LEU A 68 4.84 -13.84 -16.94
C LEU A 68 5.48 -12.91 -15.90
N PRO A 69 6.81 -12.95 -15.72
CA PRO A 69 7.50 -12.10 -14.76
C PRO A 69 7.34 -10.62 -15.12
N GLN A 70 7.08 -9.80 -14.12
CA GLN A 70 6.81 -8.38 -14.25
C GLN A 70 7.94 -7.55 -13.64
N GLN A 71 8.20 -6.39 -14.21
CA GLN A 71 9.10 -5.41 -13.62
C GLN A 71 8.32 -4.41 -12.78
N LYS A 72 8.91 -3.96 -11.68
CA LYS A 72 8.35 -2.87 -10.87
C LYS A 72 8.47 -1.56 -11.67
N THR A 73 7.42 -0.74 -11.64
CA THR A 73 7.36 0.51 -12.42
C THR A 73 7.93 1.73 -11.69
N TRP A 74 8.44 1.53 -10.47
CA TRP A 74 9.20 2.53 -9.70
C TRP A 74 10.39 1.87 -9.02
N ARG A 75 11.43 2.67 -8.78
CA ARG A 75 12.63 2.24 -8.07
C ARG A 75 12.39 2.22 -6.55
N GLY A 76 13.21 1.46 -5.84
CA GLY A 76 13.30 1.50 -4.39
C GLY A 76 12.04 1.14 -3.63
N HIS A 77 11.75 1.89 -2.54
CA HIS A 77 10.71 1.54 -1.56
C HIS A 77 9.98 2.78 -1.05
N ILE A 78 8.67 2.78 -1.15
CA ILE A 78 7.77 3.85 -0.68
C ILE A 78 6.99 3.34 0.53
N HIS A 79 7.22 3.94 1.69
CA HIS A 79 6.57 3.62 2.94
C HIS A 79 5.75 4.81 3.44
N LEU A 80 4.43 4.65 3.49
CA LEU A 80 3.53 5.59 4.15
C LEU A 80 3.23 5.09 5.57
N ALA A 81 3.54 5.90 6.58
CA ALA A 81 3.14 5.66 7.96
C ALA A 81 2.14 6.73 8.40
N ILE A 82 0.91 6.34 8.68
CA ILE A 82 -0.21 7.28 8.85
C ILE A 82 -1.03 6.98 10.10
N ALA A 83 -1.42 8.01 10.82
CA ALA A 83 -2.40 7.85 11.89
C ALA A 83 -3.79 7.62 11.30
N PRO A 84 -4.49 6.53 11.68
CA PRO A 84 -5.81 6.25 11.13
C PRO A 84 -6.83 7.29 11.60
N THR A 85 -7.64 7.75 10.65
CA THR A 85 -8.74 8.69 10.92
C THR A 85 -9.84 8.05 11.78
N LYS A 86 -10.65 8.91 12.42
CA LYS A 86 -11.85 8.48 13.16
C LYS A 86 -12.77 7.64 12.28
N ASN A 87 -13.05 8.08 11.05
CA ASN A 87 -13.81 7.31 10.07
C ASN A 87 -12.88 6.36 9.30
N ILE A 88 -13.06 5.05 9.54
CA ILE A 88 -12.23 4.00 8.92
C ILE A 88 -12.38 3.95 7.40
N ASP A 89 -13.55 4.30 6.85
CA ASP A 89 -13.79 4.26 5.40
C ASP A 89 -12.81 5.15 4.62
N ARG A 90 -12.30 6.21 5.26
CA ARG A 90 -11.25 7.07 4.66
C ARG A 90 -9.92 6.36 4.56
N MET A 91 -9.58 5.50 5.55
CA MET A 91 -8.35 4.69 5.48
C MET A 91 -8.48 3.57 4.45
N GLU A 92 -9.67 3.01 4.30
CA GLU A 92 -9.97 2.03 3.26
C GLU A 92 -9.84 2.66 1.87
N TRP A 93 -10.44 3.82 1.68
CA TRP A 93 -10.29 4.60 0.45
C TRP A 93 -8.83 4.95 0.15
N LEU A 94 -8.08 5.39 1.17
CA LEU A 94 -6.64 5.67 1.02
C LEU A 94 -5.87 4.43 0.60
N ALA A 95 -6.09 3.29 1.28
CA ALA A 95 -5.41 2.04 0.97
C ALA A 95 -5.71 1.57 -0.46
N GLU A 96 -6.97 1.68 -0.90
CA GLU A 96 -7.38 1.40 -2.27
C GLU A 96 -6.62 2.29 -3.28
N LYS A 97 -6.71 3.63 -3.12
CA LYS A 97 -6.16 4.57 -4.10
C LYS A 97 -4.63 4.60 -4.09
N ALA A 98 -4.00 4.48 -2.92
CA ALA A 98 -2.55 4.35 -2.85
C ALA A 98 -2.06 3.06 -3.54
N THR A 99 -2.79 1.95 -3.42
CA THR A 99 -2.47 0.71 -4.14
C THR A 99 -2.57 0.88 -5.66
N GLU A 100 -3.60 1.57 -6.14
CA GLU A 100 -3.74 1.89 -7.58
C GLU A 100 -2.57 2.73 -8.09
N ILE A 101 -2.10 3.71 -7.32
CA ILE A 101 -0.94 4.55 -7.66
C ILE A 101 0.35 3.73 -7.63
N GLY A 102 0.58 3.00 -6.54
CA GLY A 102 1.75 2.16 -6.30
C GLY A 102 2.61 2.67 -5.14
N PHE A 103 2.79 1.81 -4.17
CA PHE A 103 3.66 1.97 -3.00
C PHE A 103 4.04 0.58 -2.49
N ASP A 104 4.88 0.51 -1.45
CA ASP A 104 5.38 -0.77 -0.95
C ASP A 104 4.86 -1.11 0.43
N GLU A 105 4.71 -0.12 1.32
CA GLU A 105 4.41 -0.38 2.72
C GLU A 105 3.48 0.69 3.31
N LEU A 106 2.46 0.24 4.05
CA LEU A 106 1.51 1.07 4.79
C LEU A 106 1.53 0.67 6.26
N SER A 107 1.98 1.58 7.13
CA SER A 107 1.95 1.40 8.58
C SER A 107 0.95 2.35 9.22
N PHE A 108 0.33 1.89 10.31
CA PHE A 108 -0.61 2.70 11.06
C PHE A 108 -0.02 3.14 12.40
N LEU A 109 -0.17 4.43 12.72
CA LEU A 109 0.44 5.06 13.89
C LEU A 109 -0.60 5.46 14.92
N HIS A 110 -0.39 5.08 16.17
CA HIS A 110 -1.12 5.61 17.31
C HIS A 110 -0.36 6.82 17.86
N CYS A 111 -0.85 8.02 17.54
CA CYS A 111 -0.29 9.31 17.93
C CYS A 111 -1.05 9.90 19.13
N SER A 112 -0.50 10.96 19.72
CA SER A 112 -1.07 11.63 20.90
C SER A 112 -2.51 12.11 20.69
N PHE A 113 -2.83 12.60 19.50
CA PHE A 113 -4.16 13.12 19.16
C PHE A 113 -4.98 12.16 18.30
N SER A 114 -4.59 10.87 18.25
CA SER A 114 -5.38 9.86 17.56
C SER A 114 -6.70 9.57 18.27
N GLU A 115 -7.82 9.82 17.60
CA GLU A 115 -9.14 9.41 18.08
C GLU A 115 -9.36 7.89 17.97
N ARG A 116 -8.79 7.26 16.91
CA ARG A 116 -8.89 5.82 16.68
C ARG A 116 -7.75 5.07 17.36
N LYS A 117 -8.13 4.18 18.28
CA LYS A 117 -7.17 3.37 19.06
C LYS A 117 -7.05 1.92 18.63
N VAL A 118 -7.90 1.48 17.71
CA VAL A 118 -7.94 0.10 17.21
C VAL A 118 -8.15 0.12 15.71
N LEU A 119 -7.37 -0.69 15.00
CA LEU A 119 -7.49 -0.90 13.56
C LEU A 119 -7.40 -2.38 13.24
N ARG A 120 -8.28 -2.85 12.38
CA ARG A 120 -8.26 -4.22 11.87
C ARG A 120 -7.40 -4.26 10.60
N ALA A 121 -6.15 -4.64 10.74
CA ALA A 121 -5.20 -4.73 9.63
C ALA A 121 -5.68 -5.69 8.54
N ASP A 122 -6.31 -6.82 8.92
CA ASP A 122 -6.90 -7.80 8.01
C ASP A 122 -7.93 -7.21 7.04
N ARG A 123 -8.66 -6.18 7.47
CA ARG A 123 -9.63 -5.47 6.62
C ARG A 123 -8.91 -4.61 5.58
N ILE A 124 -7.85 -3.93 5.98
CA ILE A 124 -7.03 -3.12 5.06
C ILE A 124 -6.30 -4.01 4.05
N GLU A 125 -5.76 -5.14 4.49
CA GLU A 125 -5.12 -6.12 3.59
C GLU A 125 -6.08 -6.59 2.49
N LYS A 126 -7.33 -6.88 2.82
CA LYS A 126 -8.35 -7.26 1.82
C LYS A 126 -8.61 -6.15 0.81
N ILE A 127 -8.63 -4.89 1.24
CA ILE A 127 -8.76 -3.73 0.35
C ILE A 127 -7.55 -3.65 -0.59
N VAL A 128 -6.34 -3.75 -0.05
CA VAL A 128 -5.09 -3.75 -0.82
C VAL A 128 -5.09 -4.86 -1.87
N VAL A 129 -5.44 -6.09 -1.50
CA VAL A 129 -5.53 -7.22 -2.43
C VAL A 129 -6.56 -6.95 -3.54
N SER A 130 -7.73 -6.45 -3.18
CA SER A 130 -8.78 -6.12 -4.17
C SER A 130 -8.31 -5.05 -5.14
N ALA A 131 -7.70 -3.97 -4.63
CA ALA A 131 -7.18 -2.87 -5.43
C ALA A 131 -6.00 -3.32 -6.31
N ALA A 132 -5.10 -4.17 -5.80
CA ALA A 132 -3.98 -4.73 -6.57
C ALA A 132 -4.47 -5.60 -7.74
N LYS A 133 -5.49 -6.44 -7.53
CA LYS A 133 -6.12 -7.22 -8.62
C LYS A 133 -6.73 -6.33 -9.68
N GLN A 134 -7.52 -5.34 -9.26
CA GLN A 134 -8.20 -4.41 -10.17
C GLN A 134 -7.20 -3.56 -10.97
N SER A 135 -6.14 -3.08 -10.34
CA SER A 135 -5.11 -2.24 -10.97
C SER A 135 -3.96 -3.04 -11.58
N ARG A 136 -4.03 -4.39 -11.54
CA ARG A 136 -3.03 -5.32 -12.07
C ARG A 136 -1.63 -5.03 -11.53
N LYS A 137 -1.50 -4.84 -10.20
CA LYS A 137 -0.22 -4.63 -9.54
C LYS A 137 0.44 -5.98 -9.27
N PRO A 138 1.59 -6.29 -9.88
CA PRO A 138 2.26 -7.57 -9.66
C PRO A 138 2.96 -7.67 -8.30
N TRP A 139 3.20 -6.53 -7.65
CA TRP A 139 3.81 -6.43 -6.33
C TRP A 139 2.75 -6.04 -5.30
N MET A 140 2.56 -6.89 -4.27
CA MET A 140 1.56 -6.64 -3.23
C MET A 140 2.13 -5.72 -2.15
N PRO A 141 1.53 -4.55 -1.91
CA PRO A 141 1.93 -3.71 -0.79
C PRO A 141 1.68 -4.40 0.55
N GLN A 142 2.59 -4.19 1.50
CA GLN A 142 2.44 -4.70 2.86
C GLN A 142 1.63 -3.71 3.70
N ALA A 143 0.57 -4.19 4.36
CA ALA A 143 -0.17 -3.43 5.38
C ALA A 143 0.21 -3.92 6.77
N ASN A 144 0.66 -3.00 7.63
CA ASN A 144 1.11 -3.31 8.98
C ASN A 144 0.02 -3.03 10.03
N ALA A 145 0.15 -3.66 11.19
CA ALA A 145 -0.73 -3.40 12.32
C ALA A 145 -0.50 -1.98 12.90
N LEU A 146 -1.50 -1.51 13.66
CA LEU A 146 -1.40 -0.27 14.42
C LEU A 146 -0.34 -0.41 15.53
N GLU A 147 0.60 0.52 15.57
CA GLU A 147 1.61 0.58 16.62
C GLU A 147 1.78 2.01 17.16
N SER A 148 2.46 2.15 18.31
CA SER A 148 2.71 3.48 18.86
C SER A 148 3.68 4.27 17.99
N PHE A 149 3.42 5.58 17.83
CA PHE A 149 4.29 6.50 17.13
C PHE A 149 5.76 6.38 17.58
N LYS A 150 5.98 6.36 18.91
CA LYS A 150 7.33 6.24 19.49
C LYS A 150 8.04 4.96 19.03
N ASN A 151 7.37 3.80 19.10
CA ASN A 151 7.97 2.54 18.68
C ASN A 151 8.33 2.55 17.19
N PHE A 152 7.46 3.15 16.37
CA PHE A 152 7.70 3.26 14.94
C PHE A 152 8.96 4.09 14.63
N ILE A 153 9.06 5.30 15.16
CA ILE A 153 10.13 6.24 14.79
C ILE A 153 11.50 5.90 15.38
N THR A 154 11.55 5.15 16.49
CA THR A 154 12.82 4.76 17.13
C THR A 154 13.50 3.56 16.47
N ARG A 155 12.79 2.82 15.61
CA ARG A 155 13.41 1.75 14.84
C ARG A 155 14.29 2.32 13.73
N PRO A 156 15.52 1.83 13.56
CA PRO A 156 16.37 2.22 12.44
C PRO A 156 15.66 1.99 11.10
N ARG A 157 15.76 2.95 10.20
CA ARG A 157 15.24 2.86 8.83
C ARG A 157 16.25 3.45 7.87
N GLU A 158 16.42 2.77 6.76
CA GLU A 158 17.24 3.27 5.66
C GLU A 158 16.49 4.33 4.87
N GLY A 159 17.23 5.13 4.10
CA GLY A 159 16.67 6.12 3.21
C GLY A 159 16.25 7.42 3.88
N ARG A 160 15.51 8.24 3.13
CA ARG A 160 15.01 9.52 3.62
C ARG A 160 13.70 9.35 4.38
N LYS A 161 13.60 10.06 5.48
CA LYS A 161 12.47 10.00 6.40
C LYS A 161 11.88 11.39 6.56
N PHE A 162 10.57 11.49 6.40
CA PHE A 162 9.85 12.76 6.40
C PHE A 162 8.67 12.74 7.36
N ILE A 163 8.37 13.91 7.94
CA ILE A 163 7.18 14.13 8.76
C ILE A 163 6.42 15.36 8.25
N ALA A 164 5.17 15.14 7.81
CA ALA A 164 4.28 16.19 7.36
C ALA A 164 3.43 16.69 8.54
N HIS A 165 3.48 18.00 8.83
CA HIS A 165 2.72 18.64 9.91
C HIS A 165 2.35 20.09 9.56
N CYS A 166 1.46 20.72 10.36
CA CYS A 166 0.93 22.05 10.11
C CYS A 166 1.57 23.16 10.97
N TYR A 167 2.48 22.86 11.90
CA TYR A 167 3.09 23.86 12.77
C TYR A 167 3.86 24.91 11.98
N GLU A 168 3.52 26.20 12.17
CA GLU A 168 4.15 27.33 11.47
C GLU A 168 5.52 27.68 12.05
N GLU A 169 5.72 27.46 13.35
CA GLU A 169 6.96 27.73 14.06
C GLU A 169 8.11 26.77 13.74
N ILE A 170 7.84 25.67 13.02
CA ILE A 170 8.85 24.72 12.56
C ILE A 170 9.02 24.90 11.06
N GLU A 171 10.24 25.17 10.64
CA GLU A 171 10.58 25.28 9.22
C GLU A 171 10.27 23.97 8.49
N LYS A 172 9.57 24.06 7.37
CA LYS A 172 9.18 22.95 6.52
C LYS A 172 9.76 23.11 5.14
N LYS A 173 10.33 22.04 4.63
CA LYS A 173 10.76 21.96 3.24
C LYS A 173 9.58 21.53 2.37
N ASP A 174 9.56 21.96 1.11
CA ASP A 174 8.60 21.45 0.14
C ASP A 174 8.95 19.99 -0.22
N PHE A 175 8.04 19.07 0.06
CA PHE A 175 8.32 17.63 -0.10
C PHE A 175 8.65 17.25 -1.55
N PHE A 176 7.91 17.81 -2.52
CA PHE A 176 8.14 17.49 -3.91
C PHE A 176 9.54 17.93 -4.37
N ASN A 177 9.95 19.13 -4.04
CA ASN A 177 11.27 19.64 -4.39
C ASN A 177 12.39 18.83 -3.74
N GLU A 178 12.21 18.42 -2.48
CA GLU A 178 13.19 17.64 -1.76
C GLU A 178 13.43 16.26 -2.38
N ILE A 179 12.36 15.56 -2.77
CA ILE A 179 12.50 14.21 -3.35
C ILE A 179 12.92 14.24 -4.82
N MET A 180 12.53 15.26 -5.58
CA MET A 180 12.95 15.41 -6.99
C MET A 180 14.43 15.80 -7.11
N GLY A 181 14.98 16.48 -6.12
CA GLY A 181 16.40 16.87 -6.08
C GLY A 181 17.36 15.74 -5.73
N ASP A 182 16.89 14.66 -5.13
CA ASP A 182 17.72 13.55 -4.65
C ASP A 182 17.43 12.24 -5.39
N GLN A 183 18.05 12.08 -6.55
CA GLN A 183 17.93 10.84 -7.36
C GLN A 183 18.73 9.64 -6.81
N LYS A 184 19.51 9.82 -5.76
CA LYS A 184 20.36 8.75 -5.20
C LYS A 184 19.64 7.91 -4.14
N ASN A 185 18.62 8.47 -3.53
CA ASN A 185 17.94 7.82 -2.39
C ASN A 185 16.59 7.25 -2.85
N GLU A 186 16.55 5.94 -2.98
CA GLU A 186 15.40 5.21 -3.49
C GLU A 186 14.44 4.71 -2.40
N GLN A 187 14.73 5.05 -1.13
CA GLN A 187 13.87 4.66 -0.01
C GLN A 187 13.28 5.90 0.65
N ILE A 188 11.96 6.00 0.65
CA ILE A 188 11.21 7.15 1.16
C ILE A 188 10.21 6.67 2.20
N THR A 189 10.31 7.18 3.42
CA THR A 189 9.30 7.00 4.48
C THR A 189 8.66 8.34 4.80
N VAL A 190 7.32 8.42 4.75
CA VAL A 190 6.58 9.64 5.08
C VAL A 190 5.61 9.39 6.23
N LEU A 191 5.65 10.25 7.25
CA LEU A 191 4.72 10.25 8.37
C LEU A 191 3.60 11.26 8.12
N VAL A 192 2.35 10.85 8.35
CA VAL A 192 1.16 11.71 8.28
C VAL A 192 0.35 11.55 9.56
N GLY A 193 0.03 12.68 10.21
CA GLY A 193 -0.67 12.72 11.49
C GLY A 193 -2.18 12.46 11.39
N PRO A 194 -2.86 12.34 12.56
CA PRO A 194 -4.31 12.26 12.65
C PRO A 194 -4.97 13.60 12.29
N GLU A 195 -6.32 13.69 12.38
CA GLU A 195 -7.07 14.92 12.12
C GLU A 195 -6.63 16.11 13.02
N GLY A 196 -6.12 15.81 14.22
CA GLY A 196 -5.58 16.79 15.18
C GLY A 196 -4.10 17.11 14.99
N ASP A 197 -3.47 16.60 13.92
CA ASP A 197 -2.03 16.66 13.68
C ASP A 197 -1.21 15.79 14.67
N PHE A 198 0.11 15.75 14.52
CA PHE A 198 1.02 15.29 15.56
C PHE A 198 1.08 16.30 16.70
N SER A 199 1.39 15.87 17.93
CA SER A 199 1.80 16.81 18.95
C SER A 199 3.16 17.42 18.62
N ILE A 200 3.42 18.63 19.13
CA ILE A 200 4.71 19.29 18.91
C ILE A 200 5.89 18.45 19.41
N ASP A 201 5.68 17.69 20.49
CA ASP A 201 6.70 16.80 21.05
C ASP A 201 6.94 15.57 20.14
N GLU A 202 5.90 15.05 19.48
CA GLU A 202 6.05 13.99 18.47
C GLU A 202 6.85 14.49 17.27
N VAL A 203 6.56 15.70 16.77
CA VAL A 203 7.33 16.30 15.66
C VAL A 203 8.80 16.46 16.05
N ARG A 204 9.07 17.05 17.22
CA ARG A 204 10.45 17.23 17.71
C ARG A 204 11.17 15.89 17.91
N LEU A 205 10.46 14.88 18.44
CA LEU A 205 11.03 13.55 18.62
C LEU A 205 11.35 12.90 17.27
N ALA A 206 10.48 13.02 16.27
CA ALA A 206 10.75 12.51 14.93
C ALA A 206 11.98 13.21 14.30
N MET A 207 12.07 14.54 14.42
CA MET A 207 13.24 15.30 13.92
C MET A 207 14.53 14.85 14.61
N ALA A 208 14.51 14.59 15.92
CA ALA A 208 15.65 14.05 16.67
C ALA A 208 16.04 12.63 16.20
N GLN A 209 15.11 11.87 15.60
CA GLN A 209 15.37 10.57 14.96
C GLN A 209 15.74 10.70 13.47
N GLY A 210 15.97 11.92 12.98
CA GLY A 210 16.42 12.20 11.62
C GLY A 210 15.28 12.25 10.59
N TYR A 211 14.02 12.48 11.01
CA TYR A 211 12.94 12.80 10.08
C TYR A 211 13.01 14.28 9.69
N GLU A 212 12.89 14.56 8.40
CA GLU A 212 12.86 15.92 7.88
C GLU A 212 11.43 16.47 7.94
N SER A 213 11.27 17.71 8.44
CA SER A 213 10.01 18.42 8.48
C SER A 213 9.63 18.88 7.07
N ILE A 214 8.42 18.51 6.61
CA ILE A 214 7.95 18.80 5.26
C ILE A 214 6.54 19.40 5.20
N SER A 215 6.29 20.13 4.09
CA SER A 215 4.97 20.51 3.62
C SER A 215 4.59 19.72 2.38
N LEU A 216 3.32 19.33 2.29
CA LEU A 216 2.72 18.68 1.11
C LEU A 216 2.00 19.71 0.21
N GLY A 217 2.31 21.00 0.34
CA GLY A 217 1.73 22.11 -0.36
C GLY A 217 1.03 23.11 0.57
N GLU A 218 0.50 24.21 0.01
CA GLU A 218 -0.08 25.30 0.78
C GLU A 218 -1.49 25.02 1.33
N SER A 219 -2.21 24.09 0.69
CA SER A 219 -3.58 23.77 1.07
C SER A 219 -3.65 22.88 2.31
N ARG A 220 -4.61 23.17 3.19
CA ARG A 220 -4.91 22.27 4.31
C ARG A 220 -5.56 20.99 3.79
N LEU A 221 -4.84 19.90 3.83
CA LEU A 221 -5.31 18.60 3.41
C LEU A 221 -5.95 17.82 4.57
N ARG A 222 -6.92 16.98 4.26
CA ARG A 222 -7.36 15.94 5.21
C ARG A 222 -6.29 14.85 5.30
N THR A 223 -6.28 14.12 6.41
CA THR A 223 -5.28 13.06 6.67
C THR A 223 -5.17 12.07 5.52
N GLU A 224 -6.29 11.52 5.04
CA GLU A 224 -6.30 10.60 3.90
C GLU A 224 -5.77 11.23 2.60
N THR A 225 -6.09 12.50 2.37
CA THR A 225 -5.61 13.25 1.20
C THR A 225 -4.11 13.52 1.30
N ALA A 226 -3.62 13.89 2.49
CA ALA A 226 -2.20 14.09 2.74
C ALA A 226 -1.40 12.80 2.50
N GLY A 227 -1.90 11.66 3.00
CA GLY A 227 -1.29 10.35 2.75
C GLY A 227 -1.24 9.99 1.25
N LEU A 228 -2.35 10.21 0.52
CA LEU A 228 -2.39 9.95 -0.91
C LEU A 228 -1.45 10.88 -1.70
N MET A 229 -1.39 12.16 -1.33
CA MET A 229 -0.47 13.13 -1.94
C MET A 229 0.98 12.72 -1.72
N ALA A 230 1.35 12.34 -0.49
CA ALA A 230 2.70 11.88 -0.17
C ALA A 230 3.11 10.65 -1.01
N VAL A 231 2.23 9.65 -1.11
CA VAL A 231 2.47 8.46 -1.96
C VAL A 231 2.60 8.85 -3.42
N THR A 232 1.73 9.74 -3.91
CA THR A 232 1.76 10.17 -5.33
C THR A 232 3.05 10.90 -5.68
N MET A 233 3.49 11.85 -4.84
CA MET A 233 4.75 12.58 -5.05
C MET A 233 5.95 11.62 -5.02
N ALA A 234 6.02 10.72 -4.02
CA ALA A 234 7.08 9.74 -3.91
C ALA A 234 7.10 8.79 -5.12
N GLN A 235 5.94 8.31 -5.57
CA GLN A 235 5.84 7.42 -6.72
C GLN A 235 6.28 8.12 -8.02
N ILE A 236 5.92 9.40 -8.22
CA ILE A 236 6.36 10.17 -9.39
C ILE A 236 7.87 10.35 -9.38
N SER A 237 8.47 10.66 -8.23
CA SER A 237 9.93 10.87 -8.11
C SER A 237 10.75 9.60 -8.37
N LEU A 238 10.17 8.43 -8.10
CA LEU A 238 10.85 7.13 -8.25
C LEU A 238 10.46 6.38 -9.53
N ARG A 239 9.68 6.98 -10.44
CA ARG A 239 9.33 6.33 -11.71
C ARG A 239 10.56 5.94 -12.53
N LEU A 240 10.45 4.78 -13.19
CA LEU A 240 11.41 4.25 -14.15
C LEU A 240 11.05 4.74 -15.56
#